data_2524f8f5a03ea7bc7eae0c7777cf5f41
#
_entry.id   2524f8f5a03ea7bc7eae0c7777cf5f41
#
_cell.length_a   1.000
_cell.length_b   1.000
_cell.length_c   1.000
_cell.angle_alpha   90.00
_cell.angle_beta   90.00
_cell.angle_gamma   90.00
#
_symmetry.space_group_name_H-M   'P 1'
#
loop_
_entity.id
_entity.type
_entity.pdbx_description
1 polymer ?
#
loop_
_entity_poly.entity_id
_entity_poly.type
_entity_poly.pdbx_seq_one_letter_code
_entity_poly.pdbx_strand_id
1 'polypeptide(L)'
;MNEINEDILHFLKTEGFLNEKISLQENDSLTETGVIDSIILLQLVDFLENKYKIEIPVDMLTPENFDSLAGISQTVKKLKKG
;
A
#
# COMPACT_ATOMS: atom_id res chain seq x y z
N MET A 1 -0.69 -14.10 3.49
CA MET A 1 -0.13 -12.74 3.36
C MET A 1 0.49 -12.30 4.66
N ASN A 2 1.44 -11.36 4.59
CA ASN A 2 2.03 -10.85 5.81
C ASN A 2 1.12 -9.79 6.45
N GLU A 3 1.47 -9.39 7.66
CA GLU A 3 0.69 -8.43 8.43
C GLU A 3 0.55 -7.08 7.72
N ILE A 4 1.60 -6.63 7.06
CA ILE A 4 1.56 -5.34 6.36
C ILE A 4 0.56 -5.39 5.21
N ASN A 5 0.55 -6.47 4.44
CA ASN A 5 -0.42 -6.64 3.36
C ASN A 5 -1.84 -6.65 3.88
N GLU A 6 -2.07 -7.32 5.00
CA GLU A 6 -3.40 -7.36 5.61
C GLU A 6 -3.85 -5.99 6.10
N ASP A 7 -2.93 -5.22 6.67
CA ASP A 7 -3.24 -3.86 7.11
C ASP A 7 -3.60 -2.96 5.93
N ILE A 8 -2.87 -3.10 4.82
CA ILE A 8 -3.16 -2.33 3.61
C ILE A 8 -4.54 -2.69 3.06
N LEU A 9 -4.84 -3.98 2.98
CA LEU A 9 -6.13 -4.44 2.50
C LEU A 9 -7.27 -3.96 3.38
N HIS A 10 -7.07 -4.01 4.68
CA HIS A 10 -8.07 -3.53 5.64
C HIS A 10 -8.32 -2.03 5.45
N PHE A 11 -7.26 -1.25 5.29
CA PHE A 11 -7.38 0.18 5.04
C PHE A 11 -8.20 0.45 3.77
N LEU A 12 -7.84 -0.22 2.67
CA LEU A 12 -8.51 -0.02 1.40
C LEU A 12 -10.00 -0.38 1.47
N LYS A 13 -10.32 -1.46 2.17
CA LYS A 13 -11.72 -1.88 2.33
C LYS A 13 -12.49 -0.92 3.23
N THR A 14 -11.89 -0.51 4.33
CA THR A 14 -12.53 0.39 5.30
C THR A 14 -12.83 1.76 4.68
N GLU A 15 -11.91 2.25 3.85
CA GLU A 15 -12.09 3.55 3.18
C GLU A 15 -12.96 3.46 1.93
N GLY A 16 -13.40 2.27 1.56
CA GLY A 16 -14.27 2.09 0.42
C GLY A 16 -13.57 2.04 -0.94
N PHE A 17 -12.26 1.91 -0.94
CA PHE A 17 -11.48 1.86 -2.19
C PHE A 17 -11.41 0.46 -2.79
N LEU A 18 -11.72 -0.56 -2.00
CA LEU A 18 -11.66 -1.95 -2.42
C LEU A 18 -12.91 -2.67 -1.94
N ASN A 19 -13.65 -3.30 -2.85
CA ASN A 19 -14.82 -4.07 -2.44
C ASN A 19 -14.44 -5.55 -2.28
N GLU A 20 -15.28 -6.29 -1.56
CA GLU A 20 -15.02 -7.68 -1.23
C GLU A 20 -14.99 -8.62 -2.42
N LYS A 21 -15.53 -8.18 -3.55
CA LYS A 21 -15.55 -9.01 -4.76
C LYS A 21 -14.22 -9.02 -5.48
N ILE A 22 -13.34 -8.06 -5.17
CA ILE A 22 -12.02 -7.98 -5.78
C ILE A 22 -11.03 -8.76 -4.94
N SER A 23 -10.37 -9.72 -5.57
CA SER A 23 -9.34 -10.52 -4.91
C SER A 23 -7.97 -10.07 -5.40
N LEU A 24 -7.20 -9.43 -4.52
CA LEU A 24 -5.87 -8.94 -4.86
C LEU A 24 -4.81 -9.94 -4.44
N GLN A 25 -3.92 -10.23 -5.38
CA GLN A 25 -2.73 -11.02 -5.11
C GLN A 25 -1.58 -10.08 -4.79
N GLU A 26 -0.52 -10.59 -4.19
CA GLU A 26 0.62 -9.78 -3.77
C GLU A 26 1.28 -9.02 -4.92
N ASN A 27 1.28 -9.60 -6.10
CA ASN A 27 1.97 -9.03 -7.25
C ASN A 27 1.05 -8.35 -8.25
N ASP A 28 -0.24 -8.26 -7.96
CA ASP A 28 -1.17 -7.59 -8.85
C ASP A 28 -0.90 -6.08 -8.87
N SER A 29 -1.03 -5.48 -10.05
CA SER A 29 -0.85 -4.05 -10.19
C SER A 29 -2.06 -3.33 -9.61
N LEU A 30 -1.83 -2.49 -8.61
CA LEU A 30 -2.91 -1.76 -7.95
C LEU A 30 -3.47 -0.64 -8.85
N THR A 31 -2.64 -0.05 -9.70
CA THR A 31 -3.11 0.98 -10.62
C THR A 31 -3.90 0.37 -11.78
N GLU A 32 -3.45 -0.77 -12.29
CA GLU A 32 -4.16 -1.44 -13.40
C GLU A 32 -5.50 -2.00 -12.97
N THR A 33 -5.60 -2.47 -11.73
CA THR A 33 -6.87 -2.96 -11.20
C THR A 33 -7.82 -1.82 -10.84
N GLY A 34 -7.33 -0.59 -10.84
CA GLY A 34 -8.14 0.56 -10.47
C GLY A 34 -8.32 0.77 -8.99
N VAL A 35 -7.64 -0.01 -8.16
CA VAL A 35 -7.76 0.10 -6.71
C VAL A 35 -7.06 1.35 -6.19
N ILE A 36 -5.94 1.74 -6.80
CA ILE A 36 -5.17 2.90 -6.37
C ILE A 36 -5.01 3.90 -7.52
N ASP A 37 -5.28 5.17 -7.22
CA ASP A 37 -4.89 6.30 -8.07
C ASP A 37 -3.98 7.21 -7.24
N SER A 38 -3.62 8.38 -7.79
CA SER A 38 -2.70 9.30 -7.12
C SER A 38 -3.22 9.78 -5.76
N ILE A 39 -4.52 10.02 -5.66
CA ILE A 39 -5.11 10.51 -4.42
C ILE A 39 -5.14 9.41 -3.37
N ILE A 40 -5.55 8.22 -3.78
CA ILE A 40 -5.61 7.07 -2.87
C ILE A 40 -4.21 6.71 -2.40
N LEU A 41 -3.22 6.79 -3.28
CA LEU A 41 -1.83 6.53 -2.93
C LEU A 41 -1.36 7.45 -1.81
N LEU A 42 -1.67 8.75 -1.91
CA LEU A 42 -1.27 9.70 -0.88
C LEU A 42 -1.93 9.38 0.46
N GLN A 43 -3.20 8.96 0.44
CA GLN A 43 -3.89 8.56 1.66
C GLN A 43 -3.29 7.30 2.26
N LEU A 44 -2.92 6.35 1.41
CA LEU A 44 -2.26 5.12 1.86
C LEU A 44 -0.90 5.41 2.49
N VAL A 45 -0.12 6.28 1.86
CA VAL A 45 1.18 6.69 2.40
C VAL A 45 1.01 7.29 3.79
N ASP A 46 0.04 8.19 3.95
CA ASP A 46 -0.23 8.81 5.24
C ASP A 46 -0.60 7.76 6.29
N PHE A 47 -1.45 6.81 5.92
CA PHE A 47 -1.84 5.71 6.79
C PHE A 47 -0.62 4.91 7.25
N LEU A 48 0.25 4.55 6.31
CA LEU A 48 1.43 3.73 6.64
C LEU A 48 2.42 4.49 7.51
N GLU A 49 2.62 5.77 7.23
CA GLU A 49 3.52 6.57 8.05
C GLU A 49 3.04 6.68 9.48
N ASN A 50 1.75 6.86 9.67
CA ASN A 50 1.17 6.96 11.01
C ASN A 50 1.14 5.62 11.73
N LYS A 51 0.78 4.56 11.03
CA LYS A 51 0.67 3.24 11.66
C LYS A 51 2.01 2.67 12.06
N TYR A 52 3.00 2.79 11.20
CA TYR A 52 4.31 2.17 11.43
C TYR A 52 5.37 3.14 11.93
N LYS A 53 5.01 4.42 12.10
CA LYS A 53 5.93 5.45 12.60
C LYS A 53 7.17 5.57 11.73
N ILE A 54 6.94 5.66 10.42
CA ILE A 54 8.02 5.78 9.42
C ILE A 54 7.79 7.03 8.58
N GLU A 55 8.82 7.44 7.87
CA GLU A 55 8.74 8.50 6.88
C GLU A 55 9.01 7.88 5.52
N ILE A 56 8.14 8.13 4.55
CA ILE A 56 8.30 7.62 3.20
C ILE A 56 8.75 8.76 2.30
N PRO A 57 10.03 8.79 1.88
CA PRO A 57 10.52 9.84 1.01
C PRO A 57 9.79 9.87 -0.32
N VAL A 58 9.61 11.06 -0.88
CA VAL A 58 8.90 11.22 -2.15
C VAL A 58 9.54 10.41 -3.27
N ASP A 59 10.87 10.32 -3.30
CA ASP A 59 11.57 9.58 -4.34
C ASP A 59 11.39 8.07 -4.24
N MET A 60 10.83 7.57 -3.15
CA MET A 60 10.46 6.16 -3.03
C MET A 60 9.03 5.89 -3.50
N LEU A 61 8.27 6.91 -3.83
CA LEU A 61 6.89 6.77 -4.33
C LEU A 61 6.90 6.46 -5.82
N THR A 62 7.44 5.30 -6.17
CA THR A 62 7.55 4.86 -7.56
C THR A 62 6.65 3.64 -7.77
N PRO A 63 6.28 3.35 -9.03
CA PRO A 63 5.49 2.14 -9.29
C PRO A 63 6.16 0.87 -8.79
N GLU A 64 7.49 0.81 -8.86
CA GLU A 64 8.22 -0.36 -8.38
C GLU A 64 7.96 -0.63 -6.90
N ASN A 65 7.81 0.44 -6.12
CA ASN A 65 7.63 0.32 -4.68
C ASN A 65 6.17 0.30 -4.25
N PHE A 66 5.27 0.91 -5.02
CA PHE A 66 3.91 1.15 -4.56
C PHE A 66 2.80 0.66 -5.47
N ASP A 67 3.12 -0.10 -6.52
CA ASP A 67 2.09 -0.62 -7.41
C ASP A 67 1.61 -2.04 -7.06
N SER A 68 2.15 -2.64 -6.01
CA SER A 68 1.71 -3.96 -5.57
C SER A 68 1.82 -4.07 -4.07
N LEU A 69 1.06 -4.99 -3.50
CA LEU A 69 1.15 -5.24 -2.06
C LEU A 69 2.56 -5.68 -1.67
N ALA A 70 3.18 -6.53 -2.47
CA ALA A 70 4.54 -6.99 -2.21
C ALA A 70 5.54 -5.83 -2.21
N GLY A 71 5.43 -4.92 -3.19
CA GLY A 71 6.32 -3.77 -3.26
C GLY A 71 6.16 -2.84 -2.07
N ILE A 72 4.92 -2.55 -1.70
CA ILE A 72 4.63 -1.68 -0.55
C ILE A 72 5.15 -2.33 0.74
N SER A 73 4.89 -3.61 0.91
CA SER A 73 5.33 -4.34 2.10
C SER A 73 6.85 -4.32 2.25
N GLN A 74 7.57 -4.55 1.18
CA GLN A 74 9.03 -4.51 1.21
C GLN A 74 9.55 -3.12 1.55
N THR A 75 8.92 -2.09 1.00
CA THR A 75 9.31 -0.71 1.26
C THR A 75 9.10 -0.36 2.73
N VAL A 76 7.95 -0.72 3.28
CA VAL A 76 7.66 -0.48 4.70
C VAL A 76 8.66 -1.20 5.58
N LYS A 77 8.99 -2.45 5.26
CA LYS A 77 9.96 -3.21 6.04
C LYS A 77 11.34 -2.57 6.05
N LYS A 78 11.78 -2.04 4.91
CA LYS A 78 13.06 -1.35 4.84
C LYS A 78 13.08 -0.11 5.73
N LEU A 79 12.00 0.67 5.71
CA LEU A 79 11.92 1.89 6.48
C LEU A 79 11.77 1.64 7.97
N LYS A 80 11.11 0.55 8.35
CA LYS A 80 10.95 0.18 9.75
C LYS A 80 12.27 -0.21 10.41
N LYS A 81 13.22 -0.67 9.64
CA LYS A 81 14.52 -1.07 10.16
C LYS A 81 15.39 0.10 10.58
N GLY A 82 15.12 1.25 10.06
CA GLY A 82 15.88 2.48 10.32
C GLY A 82 15.69 2.99 11.73
#